data_4787c82aaaa1bee2b44e069b96a3fa67
#
_entry.id   4787c82aaaa1bee2b44e069b96a3fa67
#
_cell.length_a   1.000
_cell.length_b   1.000
_cell.length_c   1.000
_cell.angle_alpha   90.00
_cell.angle_beta   90.00
_cell.angle_gamma   90.00
#
_symmetry.space_group_name_H-M   'P 1'
#
loop_
_entity.id
_entity.type
_entity.pdbx_description
1 polymer ?
#
loop_
_entity_poly.entity_id
_entity_poly.type
_entity_poly.pdbx_seq_one_letter_code
_entity_poly.pdbx_strand_id
1 'polypeptide(L)'
;MEHIITTGNDYRPDAGSVGLDVSCHLRRCKAGREVRVVLKEKDITHQIRSVLKTFGIFHYKNHGGLGSAPGLPDITGCMKDGRGFWIEVKTDKGRLSPHQERFIQNINDAGGLAFVARSVDDVIEKLDLKKRMLF
;
A
#
# COMPACT_ATOMS: atom_id res chain seq x y z
N MET A 1 25.70 34.74 5.74
CA MET A 1 25.37 33.95 4.52
C MET A 1 24.15 33.13 4.83
N GLU A 2 23.04 33.60 4.37
CA GLU A 2 21.73 33.01 4.66
C GLU A 2 21.42 31.94 3.64
N HIS A 3 21.24 30.71 4.08
CA HIS A 3 20.71 29.64 3.26
C HIS A 3 19.20 29.68 3.30
N ILE A 4 18.61 30.23 2.25
CA ILE A 4 17.17 30.16 2.03
C ILE A 4 16.85 28.75 1.54
N ILE A 5 16.22 27.95 2.40
CA ILE A 5 15.60 26.70 2.02
C ILE A 5 14.23 27.04 1.44
N THR A 6 14.16 27.19 0.12
CA THR A 6 12.88 27.26 -0.57
C THR A 6 12.29 25.87 -0.66
N THR A 7 11.36 25.60 0.21
CA THR A 7 10.45 24.46 0.08
C THR A 7 9.42 24.78 -1.01
N GLY A 8 9.87 24.75 -2.26
CA GLY A 8 8.98 24.83 -3.43
C GLY A 8 8.39 23.46 -3.72
N ASN A 9 7.23 23.18 -3.21
CA ASN A 9 6.43 22.02 -3.59
C ASN A 9 5.59 22.39 -4.80
N ASP A 10 6.24 22.68 -5.93
CA ASP A 10 5.57 22.89 -7.20
C ASP A 10 5.31 21.54 -7.88
N TYR A 11 4.39 20.77 -7.30
CA TYR A 11 3.74 19.71 -8.04
C TYR A 11 2.58 20.31 -8.85
N ARG A 12 2.82 20.61 -10.11
CA ARG A 12 1.77 20.80 -11.11
C ARG A 12 1.51 19.46 -11.78
N PRO A 13 0.32 18.87 -11.63
CA PRO A 13 -0.06 17.75 -12.46
C PRO A 13 -0.35 18.30 -13.86
N ASP A 14 0.47 17.91 -14.83
CA ASP A 14 0.16 18.13 -16.23
C ASP A 14 -1.12 17.38 -16.56
N ALA A 15 -2.13 18.14 -16.97
CA ALA A 15 -3.39 17.61 -17.47
C ALA A 15 -3.14 16.92 -18.82
N GLY A 16 -2.91 15.60 -18.80
CA GLY A 16 -2.74 14.92 -20.08
C GLY A 16 -2.19 13.51 -20.10
N SER A 17 -2.21 12.79 -19.03
CA SER A 17 -2.15 11.30 -19.15
C SER A 17 -2.44 10.67 -17.79
N VAL A 18 -3.64 10.15 -17.64
CA VAL A 18 -3.99 9.29 -16.51
C VAL A 18 -3.40 7.90 -16.76
N GLY A 19 -2.08 7.85 -16.86
CA GLY A 19 -1.35 6.63 -16.72
C GLY A 19 -0.96 6.52 -15.26
N LEU A 20 -1.66 5.69 -14.49
CA LEU A 20 -1.20 5.26 -13.18
C LEU A 20 0.06 4.43 -13.36
N ASP A 21 1.18 5.11 -13.64
CA ASP A 21 2.48 4.48 -13.54
C ASP A 21 2.90 4.44 -12.08
N VAL A 22 2.40 3.44 -11.37
CA VAL A 22 2.75 3.16 -9.98
C VAL A 22 4.11 2.47 -9.86
N SER A 23 4.76 2.23 -10.98
CA SER A 23 6.07 1.56 -11.04
C SER A 23 7.25 2.48 -10.75
N CYS A 24 7.03 3.80 -10.61
CA CYS A 24 8.14 4.73 -10.48
C CYS A 24 8.58 4.93 -9.02
N HIS A 25 9.34 3.99 -8.52
CA HIS A 25 10.14 4.18 -7.30
C HIS A 25 11.40 5.03 -7.53
N LEU A 26 11.59 5.52 -8.75
CA LEU A 26 12.76 6.28 -9.17
C LEU A 26 12.35 7.69 -9.57
N ARG A 27 12.61 8.65 -8.72
CA ARG A 27 12.54 10.07 -9.09
C ARG A 27 13.88 10.51 -9.68
N ARG A 28 13.88 10.92 -10.93
CA ARG A 28 15.06 11.49 -11.59
C ARG A 28 15.26 12.93 -11.13
N CYS A 29 16.30 13.16 -10.35
CA CYS A 29 16.72 14.53 -10.03
C CYS A 29 17.35 15.21 -11.26
N LYS A 30 17.20 16.53 -11.39
CA LYS A 30 17.79 17.36 -12.45
C LYS A 30 19.33 17.19 -12.61
N ALA A 31 20.00 16.55 -11.68
CA ALA A 31 21.44 16.26 -11.68
C ALA A 31 21.79 14.85 -12.20
N GLY A 32 20.87 14.10 -12.79
CA GLY A 32 21.14 12.77 -13.38
C GLY A 32 21.46 11.66 -12.40
N ARG A 33 21.32 11.87 -11.08
CA ARG A 33 21.50 10.84 -10.07
C ARG A 33 20.14 10.20 -9.72
N GLU A 34 20.09 8.88 -9.80
CA GLU A 34 18.94 8.12 -9.30
C GLU A 34 18.92 8.16 -7.77
N VAL A 35 17.93 8.81 -7.21
CA VAL A 35 17.70 8.78 -5.75
C VAL A 35 16.72 7.65 -5.46
N ARG A 36 17.20 6.59 -4.85
CA ARG A 36 16.31 5.55 -4.30
C ARG A 36 15.59 6.10 -3.07
N VAL A 37 14.32 6.39 -3.23
CA VAL A 37 13.46 6.74 -2.10
C VAL A 37 13.14 5.46 -1.34
N VAL A 38 13.68 5.33 -0.14
CA VAL A 38 13.32 4.23 0.77
C VAL A 38 11.99 4.58 1.43
N LEU A 39 10.93 3.94 0.98
CA LEU A 39 9.61 4.09 1.57
C LEU A 39 9.54 3.38 2.93
N LYS A 40 8.95 4.03 3.92
CA LYS A 40 8.62 3.41 5.20
C LYS A 40 7.28 2.67 5.09
N GLU A 41 7.06 1.69 5.96
CA GLU A 41 5.78 0.94 5.99
C GLU A 41 4.55 1.86 6.07
N LYS A 42 4.64 2.94 6.85
CA LYS A 42 3.56 3.93 6.94
C LYS A 42 3.25 4.63 5.61
N ASP A 43 4.27 4.88 4.79
CA ASP A 43 4.09 5.55 3.49
C ASP A 43 3.44 4.59 2.49
N ILE A 44 3.86 3.33 2.49
CA ILE A 44 3.26 2.26 1.69
C ILE A 44 1.80 2.05 2.13
N THR A 45 1.55 1.98 3.42
CA THR A 45 0.19 1.87 3.99
C THR A 45 -0.71 3.01 3.53
N HIS A 46 -0.19 4.25 3.55
CA HIS A 46 -0.94 5.42 3.10
C HIS A 46 -1.29 5.33 1.61
N GLN A 47 -0.33 4.95 0.77
CA GLN A 47 -0.54 4.76 -0.68
C GLN A 47 -1.58 3.67 -0.97
N ILE A 48 -1.49 2.52 -0.32
CA ILE A 48 -2.44 1.41 -0.45
C ILE A 48 -3.85 1.89 -0.08
N ARG A 49 -4.02 2.56 1.05
CA ARG A 49 -5.32 3.07 1.48
C ARG A 49 -5.88 4.11 0.51
N SER A 50 -5.05 4.96 -0.05
CA SER A 50 -5.45 5.93 -1.06
C SER A 50 -6.02 5.24 -2.31
N VAL A 51 -5.35 4.20 -2.79
CA VAL A 51 -5.82 3.41 -3.94
C VAL A 51 -7.13 2.68 -3.62
N LEU A 52 -7.23 2.01 -2.48
CA LEU A 52 -8.47 1.35 -2.07
C LEU A 52 -9.65 2.32 -1.99
N LYS A 53 -9.41 3.54 -1.48
CA LYS A 53 -10.40 4.61 -1.44
C LYS A 53 -10.83 5.06 -2.85
N THR A 54 -9.88 5.21 -3.77
CA THR A 54 -10.15 5.56 -5.17
C THR A 54 -11.06 4.53 -5.84
N PHE A 55 -10.85 3.25 -5.56
CA PHE A 55 -11.72 2.15 -6.05
C PHE A 55 -13.04 2.00 -5.27
N GLY A 56 -13.29 2.83 -4.27
CA GLY A 56 -14.49 2.76 -3.44
C GLY A 56 -14.60 1.47 -2.62
N ILE A 57 -13.47 0.88 -2.24
CA ILE A 57 -13.40 -0.35 -1.45
C ILE A 57 -13.41 -0.02 0.03
N PHE A 58 -14.37 -0.58 0.75
CA PHE A 58 -14.43 -0.41 2.20
C PHE A 58 -13.21 -1.03 2.87
N HIS A 59 -12.51 -0.25 3.68
CA HIS A 59 -11.35 -0.70 4.42
C HIS A 59 -11.06 0.21 5.61
N TYR A 60 -10.34 -0.32 6.57
CA TYR A 60 -9.83 0.45 7.69
C TYR A 60 -8.44 -0.06 8.10
N LYS A 61 -7.69 0.82 8.75
CA LYS A 61 -6.40 0.46 9.34
C LYS A 61 -6.62 -0.12 10.72
N ASN A 62 -6.00 -1.27 10.96
CA ASN A 62 -5.97 -1.86 12.30
C ASN A 62 -4.96 -1.12 13.18
N HIS A 63 -5.29 -1.00 14.43
CA HIS A 63 -4.40 -0.49 15.46
C HIS A 63 -4.11 -1.61 16.46
N GLY A 64 -2.85 -1.97 16.60
CA GLY A 64 -2.42 -2.89 17.65
C GLY A 64 -2.61 -2.26 19.03
N GLY A 65 -3.09 -3.03 19.99
CA GLY A 65 -3.28 -2.57 21.35
C GLY A 65 -3.72 -3.71 22.26
N LEU A 66 -4.02 -3.39 23.52
CA LEU A 66 -4.57 -4.35 24.46
C LEU A 66 -5.88 -4.92 23.92
N GLY A 67 -5.95 -6.24 23.78
CA GLY A 67 -7.13 -6.94 23.27
C GLY A 67 -7.13 -7.18 21.75
N SER A 68 -6.14 -6.71 20.99
CA SER A 68 -6.01 -7.08 19.59
C SER A 68 -5.44 -8.50 19.44
N ALA A 69 -5.87 -9.20 18.39
CA ALA A 69 -5.33 -10.53 18.08
C ALA A 69 -3.84 -10.44 17.74
N PRO A 70 -2.99 -11.36 18.24
CA PRO A 70 -1.59 -11.41 17.87
C PRO A 70 -1.42 -11.60 16.36
N GLY A 71 -0.57 -10.77 15.75
CA GLY A 71 -0.30 -10.84 14.31
C GLY A 71 -1.38 -10.23 13.42
N LEU A 72 -2.30 -9.43 13.99
CA LEU A 72 -3.32 -8.72 13.23
C LEU A 72 -2.69 -7.86 12.13
N PRO A 73 -3.07 -8.05 10.84
CA PRO A 73 -2.55 -7.27 9.72
C PRO A 73 -2.91 -5.78 9.79
N ASP A 74 -2.16 -4.96 9.07
CA ASP A 74 -2.29 -3.49 9.11
C ASP A 74 -3.61 -2.96 8.57
N ILE A 75 -4.17 -3.60 7.53
CA ILE A 75 -5.39 -3.17 6.86
C ILE A 75 -6.36 -4.34 6.76
N THR A 76 -7.61 -4.07 7.09
CA THR A 76 -8.72 -4.99 6.86
C THR A 76 -9.75 -4.30 5.97
N GLY A 77 -10.38 -5.05 5.07
CA GLY A 77 -11.42 -4.52 4.21
C GLY A 77 -12.36 -5.60 3.68
N CYS A 78 -13.31 -5.13 2.91
CA CYS A 78 -14.29 -5.98 2.26
C CYS A 78 -14.47 -5.55 0.80
N MET A 79 -14.39 -6.52 -0.10
CA MET A 79 -14.65 -6.31 -1.52
C MET A 79 -16.14 -6.12 -1.76
N LYS A 80 -16.52 -5.51 -2.89
CA LYS A 80 -17.93 -5.29 -3.26
C LYS A 80 -18.74 -6.57 -3.43
N ASP A 81 -18.07 -7.70 -3.64
CA ASP A 81 -18.69 -9.04 -3.70
C ASP A 81 -18.83 -9.71 -2.32
N GLY A 82 -18.48 -9.01 -1.25
CA GLY A 82 -18.59 -9.50 0.13
C GLY A 82 -17.37 -10.25 0.65
N ARG A 83 -16.35 -10.47 -0.16
CA ARG A 83 -15.12 -11.14 0.31
C ARG A 83 -14.29 -10.22 1.20
N GLY A 84 -13.96 -10.70 2.40
CA GLY A 84 -13.02 -10.03 3.29
C GLY A 84 -11.58 -10.16 2.81
N PHE A 85 -10.78 -9.13 3.03
CA PHE A 85 -9.34 -9.17 2.80
C PHE A 85 -8.56 -8.56 3.95
N TRP A 86 -7.33 -9.04 4.12
CA TRP A 86 -6.40 -8.60 5.15
C TRP A 86 -5.03 -8.37 4.52
N ILE A 87 -4.47 -7.20 4.74
CA ILE A 87 -3.19 -6.80 4.14
C ILE A 87 -2.20 -6.48 5.26
N GLU A 88 -1.12 -7.22 5.30
CA GLU A 88 0.07 -6.88 6.09
C GLU A 88 1.02 -6.06 5.23
N VAL A 89 1.43 -4.90 5.69
CA VAL A 89 2.33 -4.02 4.94
C VAL A 89 3.77 -4.19 5.43
N LYS A 90 4.69 -4.42 4.50
CA LYS A 90 6.12 -4.53 4.79
C LYS A 90 6.93 -3.73 3.77
N THR A 91 8.08 -3.25 4.18
CA THR A 91 9.11 -2.76 3.25
C THR A 91 9.76 -3.94 2.51
N ASP A 92 10.54 -3.67 1.47
CA ASP A 92 11.24 -4.72 0.69
C ASP A 92 12.09 -5.65 1.55
N LYS A 93 12.67 -5.14 2.63
CA LYS A 93 13.51 -5.89 3.56
C LYS A 93 12.76 -6.38 4.80
N GLY A 94 11.53 -5.93 4.99
CA GLY A 94 10.71 -6.29 6.15
C GLY A 94 10.34 -7.78 6.13
N ARG A 95 10.37 -8.42 7.30
CA ARG A 95 10.00 -9.82 7.48
C ARG A 95 8.73 -9.91 8.33
N LEU A 96 7.96 -10.96 8.09
CA LEU A 96 6.83 -11.31 8.94
C LEU A 96 7.32 -11.87 10.27
N SER A 97 6.58 -11.58 11.33
CA SER A 97 6.71 -12.31 12.58
C SER A 97 5.97 -13.66 12.49
N PRO A 98 6.32 -14.67 13.32
CA PRO A 98 5.59 -15.94 13.35
C PRO A 98 4.09 -15.77 13.62
N HIS A 99 3.70 -14.77 14.40
CA HIS A 99 2.28 -14.48 14.67
C HIS A 99 1.57 -13.94 13.42
N GLN A 100 2.22 -13.08 12.64
CA GLN A 100 1.69 -12.56 11.39
C GLN A 100 1.55 -13.65 10.33
N GLU A 101 2.55 -14.52 10.20
CA GLU A 101 2.49 -15.66 9.29
C GLU A 101 1.33 -16.59 9.62
N ARG A 102 1.18 -16.93 10.89
CA ARG A 102 0.08 -17.78 11.37
C ARG A 102 -1.28 -17.13 11.15
N PHE A 103 -1.40 -15.83 11.39
CA PHE A 103 -2.65 -15.11 11.17
C PHE A 103 -3.07 -15.15 9.69
N ILE A 104 -2.13 -14.84 8.79
CA ILE A 104 -2.35 -14.88 7.35
C ILE A 104 -2.77 -16.30 6.91
N GLN A 105 -2.07 -17.32 7.39
CA GLN A 105 -2.38 -18.71 7.08
C GLN A 105 -3.80 -19.08 7.54
N ASN A 106 -4.17 -18.76 8.77
CA ASN A 106 -5.49 -19.07 9.31
C ASN A 106 -6.63 -18.43 8.49
N ILE A 107 -6.45 -17.18 8.05
CA ILE A 107 -7.44 -16.50 7.20
C ILE A 107 -7.56 -17.19 5.85
N ASN A 108 -6.44 -17.53 5.21
CA ASN A 108 -6.45 -18.20 3.91
C ASN A 108 -7.04 -19.60 3.99
N ASP A 109 -6.75 -20.35 5.05
CA ASP A 109 -7.31 -21.68 5.30
C ASP A 109 -8.85 -21.62 5.51
N ALA A 110 -9.34 -20.53 6.10
CA ALA A 110 -10.77 -20.28 6.29
C ALA A 110 -11.48 -19.76 5.02
N GLY A 111 -10.78 -19.59 3.90
CA GLY A 111 -11.34 -19.10 2.64
C GLY A 111 -11.35 -17.58 2.48
N GLY A 112 -10.73 -16.83 3.42
CA GLY A 112 -10.50 -15.40 3.29
C GLY A 112 -9.30 -15.10 2.37
N LEU A 113 -9.00 -13.83 2.18
CA LEU A 113 -7.87 -13.37 1.39
C LEU A 113 -6.93 -12.55 2.27
N ALA A 114 -5.83 -13.14 2.71
CA ALA A 114 -4.80 -12.44 3.46
C ALA A 114 -3.44 -12.55 2.76
N PHE A 115 -2.73 -11.44 2.66
CA PHE A 115 -1.44 -11.39 1.97
C PHE A 115 -0.56 -10.27 2.51
N VAL A 116 0.72 -10.34 2.16
CA VAL A 116 1.70 -9.29 2.41
C VAL A 116 1.78 -8.39 1.19
N ALA A 117 1.73 -7.07 1.41
CA ALA A 117 1.95 -6.07 0.37
C ALA A 117 3.21 -5.27 0.68
N ARG A 118 4.09 -5.16 -0.29
CA ARG A 118 5.30 -4.35 -0.25
C ARG A 118 5.17 -3.10 -1.11
N SER A 119 4.16 -3.10 -1.95
CA SER A 119 3.83 -2.01 -2.87
C SER A 119 2.32 -1.94 -3.13
N VAL A 120 1.90 -0.86 -3.76
CA VAL A 120 0.52 -0.72 -4.25
C VAL A 120 0.22 -1.75 -5.35
N ASP A 121 1.22 -2.08 -6.18
CA ASP A 121 1.07 -3.05 -7.27
C ASP A 121 0.67 -4.44 -6.76
N ASP A 122 1.24 -4.87 -5.64
CA ASP A 122 0.86 -6.14 -4.99
C ASP A 122 -0.64 -6.17 -4.64
N VAL A 123 -1.17 -5.06 -4.16
CA VAL A 123 -2.60 -4.94 -3.81
C VAL A 123 -3.47 -4.94 -5.06
N ILE A 124 -3.08 -4.20 -6.08
CA ILE A 124 -3.80 -4.16 -7.37
C ILE A 124 -3.88 -5.55 -7.99
N GLU A 125 -2.80 -6.31 -7.95
CA GLU A 125 -2.74 -7.67 -8.46
C GLU A 125 -3.56 -8.65 -7.62
N LYS A 126 -3.32 -8.68 -6.29
CA LYS A 126 -3.97 -9.63 -5.38
C LYS A 126 -5.49 -9.42 -5.26
N LEU A 127 -5.95 -8.19 -5.34
CA LEU A 127 -7.38 -7.86 -5.33
C LEU A 127 -8.00 -7.81 -6.74
N ASP A 128 -7.23 -8.09 -7.79
CA ASP A 128 -7.66 -8.09 -9.20
C ASP A 128 -8.34 -6.76 -9.61
N LEU A 129 -7.75 -5.64 -9.16
CA LEU A 129 -8.34 -4.32 -9.37
C LEU A 129 -8.24 -3.86 -10.83
N LYS A 130 -7.31 -4.41 -11.63
CA LYS A 130 -7.16 -4.09 -13.06
C LYS A 130 -8.41 -4.44 -13.86
N LYS A 131 -9.04 -5.57 -13.59
CA LYS A 131 -10.30 -5.96 -14.25
C LYS A 131 -11.44 -4.98 -13.98
N ARG A 132 -11.40 -4.29 -12.83
CA ARG A 132 -12.43 -3.32 -12.43
C ARG A 132 -12.23 -1.94 -13.07
N MET A 133 -11.06 -1.68 -13.67
CA MET A 133 -10.79 -0.45 -14.42
C MET A 133 -11.37 -0.47 -15.84
N LEU A 134 -11.71 -1.65 -16.36
CA LEU A 134 -12.16 -1.82 -17.74
C LEU A 134 -13.71 -1.77 -17.91
N PHE A 135 -14.43 -1.50 -16.83
CA PHE A 135 -15.90 -1.40 -16.84
C PHE A 135 -16.39 -0.14 -16.13
#